data_a8b2c54ed811696bbcec9bc200e17bcd
#
_entry.id   a8b2c54ed811696bbcec9bc200e17bcd
#
_cell.length_a   1.000
_cell.length_b   1.000
_cell.length_c   1.000
_cell.angle_alpha   90.00
_cell.angle_beta   90.00
_cell.angle_gamma   90.00
#
_symmetry.space_group_name_H-M   'P 1'
#
loop_
_entity.id
_entity.type
_entity.pdbx_description
1 polymer ?
#
loop_
_entity_poly.entity_id
_entity_poly.type
_entity_poly.pdbx_seq_one_letter_code
_entity_poly.pdbx_strand_id
1 'polypeptide(L)'
;MSRLRKMIIAGIVIALIGMGTYHFLIKDHFQNHETTQNSAGGETPPEEKVNQNQDDNLNEWGESKEIEDPELKEIERTAILVNNFEYVQNTYNLLYNTYNKELTGWINFPPTQIGMRIMKSDNREYYKDRDGTDATSNAGQGYILKDADEENDHVYTIYNYSNGDITQYDFLRDYFLTSQSEYEQHRYMIVYHLRYAEAFEIDGAFNLKDAPDFDIDKRNFENEKDFEDWYSTYKNASTIHSDLKSTSRNKFLVIVCSNKTDNPYVVVARRITEWRFEDYKEKK
;
A
#
# COMPACT_ATOMS: atom_id res chain seq x y z
N MET A 1 12.81 -35.45 4.23
CA MET A 1 11.59 -35.19 3.44
C MET A 1 12.00 -34.68 2.06
N SER A 2 11.39 -35.22 0.98
CA SER A 2 11.72 -34.76 -0.37
C SER A 2 11.26 -33.31 -0.60
N ARG A 3 11.94 -32.56 -1.48
CA ARG A 3 11.56 -31.17 -1.83
C ARG A 3 10.10 -31.07 -2.28
N LEU A 4 9.60 -32.09 -2.98
CA LEU A 4 8.20 -32.17 -3.42
C LEU A 4 7.20 -32.22 -2.25
N ARG A 5 7.47 -32.94 -1.17
CA ARG A 5 6.60 -32.97 0.02
C ARG A 5 6.57 -31.62 0.75
N LYS A 6 7.70 -30.90 0.79
CA LYS A 6 7.76 -29.55 1.37
C LYS A 6 6.93 -28.54 0.57
N MET A 7 6.97 -28.62 -0.77
CA MET A 7 6.16 -27.75 -1.64
C MET A 7 4.67 -28.05 -1.53
N ILE A 8 4.26 -29.31 -1.41
CA ILE A 8 2.85 -29.69 -1.24
C ILE A 8 2.32 -29.19 0.11
N ILE A 9 3.10 -29.34 1.18
CA ILE A 9 2.70 -28.85 2.53
C ILE A 9 2.61 -27.32 2.52
N ALA A 10 3.57 -26.60 1.92
CA ALA A 10 3.52 -25.15 1.80
C ALA A 10 2.31 -24.68 0.99
N GLY A 11 1.99 -25.33 -0.13
CA GLY A 11 0.81 -25.02 -0.94
C GLY A 11 -0.50 -25.24 -0.18
N ILE A 12 -0.59 -26.31 0.60
CA ILE A 12 -1.78 -26.61 1.44
C ILE A 12 -1.94 -25.59 2.57
N VAL A 13 -0.85 -25.16 3.20
CA VAL A 13 -0.89 -24.15 4.28
C VAL A 13 -1.34 -22.79 3.71
N ILE A 14 -0.85 -22.38 2.55
CA ILE A 14 -1.27 -21.14 1.89
C ILE A 14 -2.75 -21.21 1.46
N ALA A 15 -3.20 -22.35 0.93
CA ALA A 15 -4.59 -22.56 0.55
C ALA A 15 -5.53 -22.57 1.78
N LEU A 16 -5.11 -23.15 2.90
CA LEU A 16 -5.90 -23.19 4.15
C LEU A 16 -5.98 -21.82 4.83
N ILE A 17 -4.92 -21.02 4.77
CA ILE A 17 -4.92 -19.64 5.28
C ILE A 17 -5.83 -18.78 4.40
N GLY A 18 -5.78 -18.91 3.08
CA GLY A 18 -6.66 -18.21 2.14
C GLY A 18 -8.14 -18.59 2.29
N MET A 19 -8.46 -19.88 2.50
CA MET A 19 -9.86 -20.34 2.68
C MET A 19 -10.43 -19.99 4.06
N GLY A 20 -9.64 -19.96 5.11
CA GLY A 20 -10.08 -19.61 6.46
C GLY A 20 -10.52 -18.15 6.57
N THR A 21 -9.76 -17.24 5.97
CA THR A 21 -10.11 -15.81 5.91
C THR A 21 -11.26 -15.54 4.95
N TYR A 22 -11.35 -16.27 3.83
CA TYR A 22 -12.45 -16.17 2.86
C TYR A 22 -13.80 -16.53 3.49
N HIS A 23 -13.89 -17.58 4.30
CA HIS A 23 -15.15 -18.01 4.92
C HIS A 23 -15.65 -17.10 6.04
N PHE A 24 -14.74 -16.42 6.74
CA PHE A 24 -15.08 -15.55 7.87
C PHE A 24 -15.56 -14.16 7.40
N LEU A 25 -14.92 -13.58 6.38
CA LEU A 25 -15.20 -12.21 5.92
C LEU A 25 -16.40 -12.11 4.95
N ILE A 26 -16.66 -13.15 4.14
CA ILE A 26 -17.76 -13.09 3.15
C ILE A 26 -19.12 -13.38 3.79
N LYS A 27 -19.19 -14.22 4.83
CA LYS A 27 -20.48 -14.62 5.41
C LYS A 27 -21.19 -13.45 6.11
N ASP A 28 -20.45 -12.52 6.70
CA ASP A 28 -21.03 -11.36 7.38
C ASP A 28 -21.38 -10.21 6.43
N HIS A 29 -20.72 -10.13 5.27
CA HIS A 29 -20.96 -9.03 4.33
C HIS A 29 -22.22 -9.25 3.45
N PHE A 30 -22.57 -10.49 3.16
CA PHE A 30 -23.77 -10.82 2.37
C PHE A 30 -25.08 -10.85 3.16
N GLN A 31 -25.05 -10.87 4.49
CA GLN A 31 -26.27 -10.88 5.31
C GLN A 31 -26.84 -9.50 5.64
N ASN A 32 -26.11 -8.39 5.41
CA ASN A 32 -26.52 -7.04 5.79
C ASN A 32 -27.06 -6.17 4.63
N HIS A 33 -27.20 -6.70 3.41
CA HIS A 33 -27.64 -5.91 2.26
C HIS A 33 -29.12 -6.10 1.81
N GLU A 34 -29.91 -6.86 2.57
CA GLU A 34 -31.35 -6.94 2.33
C GLU A 34 -32.13 -6.31 3.50
N THR A 35 -32.22 -5.04 3.56
CA THR A 35 -33.38 -4.26 4.08
C THR A 35 -33.00 -2.77 4.21
N THR A 36 -33.35 -1.96 3.25
CA THR A 36 -34.08 -0.68 3.45
C THR A 36 -34.22 0.05 2.12
N GLN A 37 -35.37 -0.17 1.47
CA GLN A 37 -35.95 0.83 0.58
C GLN A 37 -37.13 1.45 1.35
N ASN A 38 -37.17 2.78 1.34
CA ASN A 38 -38.28 3.74 1.41
C ASN A 38 -38.14 4.75 2.55
N SER A 39 -37.86 6.01 2.18
CA SER A 39 -38.84 7.11 2.28
C SER A 39 -38.19 8.45 1.90
N ALA A 40 -38.86 9.14 1.01
CA ALA A 40 -38.55 10.50 0.58
C ALA A 40 -38.93 11.52 1.67
N GLY A 41 -38.13 12.62 1.78
CA GLY A 41 -38.46 13.78 2.57
C GLY A 41 -37.32 14.81 2.47
N GLY A 42 -37.51 15.84 1.63
CA GLY A 42 -36.54 16.89 1.46
C GLY A 42 -36.54 17.86 2.62
N GLU A 43 -35.38 18.32 3.01
CA GLU A 43 -35.15 19.62 3.68
C GLU A 43 -33.73 20.09 3.31
N THR A 44 -33.65 21.38 2.94
CA THR A 44 -32.45 22.11 2.56
C THR A 44 -31.60 22.37 3.82
N PRO A 45 -30.27 22.06 3.83
CA PRO A 45 -29.43 22.43 4.95
C PRO A 45 -28.99 23.91 4.87
N PRO A 46 -28.79 24.57 6.01
CA PRO A 46 -28.29 25.96 6.06
C PRO A 46 -26.80 26.03 5.77
N GLU A 47 -26.38 27.15 5.18
CA GLU A 47 -24.99 27.51 4.91
C GLU A 47 -24.12 27.43 6.17
N GLU A 48 -23.16 26.51 6.18
CA GLU A 48 -22.18 26.40 7.25
C GLU A 48 -20.94 27.23 6.92
N LYS A 49 -20.62 28.14 7.84
CA LYS A 49 -19.46 29.03 7.76
C LYS A 49 -18.18 28.19 7.87
N VAL A 50 -17.32 28.31 6.86
CA VAL A 50 -15.96 27.77 6.86
C VAL A 50 -15.18 28.33 8.05
N ASN A 51 -14.89 27.49 9.02
CA ASN A 51 -14.04 27.81 10.16
C ASN A 51 -12.57 27.53 9.79
N GLN A 52 -11.80 28.61 9.61
CA GLN A 52 -10.35 28.57 9.36
C GLN A 52 -9.60 28.34 10.68
N ASN A 53 -9.63 27.12 11.23
CA ASN A 53 -8.71 26.72 12.32
C ASN A 53 -8.60 25.20 12.35
N GLN A 54 -7.77 24.64 11.45
CA GLN A 54 -7.57 23.21 11.36
C GLN A 54 -6.10 22.76 11.40
N ASP A 55 -5.16 23.65 11.80
CA ASP A 55 -3.72 23.33 11.77
C ASP A 55 -3.13 22.79 13.08
N ASP A 56 -3.89 22.68 14.18
CA ASP A 56 -3.33 22.34 15.50
C ASP A 56 -3.39 20.85 15.87
N ASN A 57 -3.82 19.95 14.95
CA ASN A 57 -4.04 18.52 15.24
C ASN A 57 -3.11 17.57 14.50
N LEU A 58 -1.98 18.04 14.00
CA LEU A 58 -0.97 17.19 13.38
C LEU A 58 0.10 16.79 14.39
N ASN A 59 0.60 15.54 14.29
CA ASN A 59 1.80 15.13 15.01
C ASN A 59 3.05 15.75 14.36
N GLU A 60 4.25 15.49 14.90
CA GLU A 60 5.51 16.02 14.40
C GLU A 60 5.83 15.63 12.94
N TRP A 61 5.14 14.60 12.43
CA TRP A 61 5.25 14.08 11.05
C TRP A 61 4.15 14.63 10.12
N GLY A 62 3.32 15.56 10.58
CA GLY A 62 2.21 16.12 9.79
C GLY A 62 1.02 15.18 9.63
N GLU A 63 0.90 14.15 10.45
CA GLU A 63 -0.18 13.17 10.42
C GLU A 63 -1.30 13.56 11.40
N SER A 64 -2.55 13.20 11.07
CA SER A 64 -3.67 13.39 11.99
C SER A 64 -3.49 12.53 13.24
N LYS A 65 -3.66 13.13 14.40
CA LYS A 65 -3.60 12.43 15.70
C LYS A 65 -4.80 11.53 15.94
N GLU A 66 -5.89 11.76 15.25
CA GLU A 66 -7.11 11.00 15.35
C GLU A 66 -7.57 10.54 13.97
N ILE A 67 -7.82 9.25 13.83
CA ILE A 67 -8.36 8.69 12.61
C ILE A 67 -9.88 8.92 12.63
N GLU A 68 -10.35 9.89 11.86
CA GLU A 68 -11.79 10.22 11.78
C GLU A 68 -12.51 9.43 10.66
N ASP A 69 -11.80 9.03 9.61
CA ASP A 69 -12.35 8.28 8.49
C ASP A 69 -12.84 6.90 8.97
N PRO A 70 -14.14 6.57 8.83
CA PRO A 70 -14.70 5.28 9.27
C PRO A 70 -14.09 4.08 8.55
N GLU A 71 -13.72 4.22 7.28
CA GLU A 71 -13.08 3.16 6.50
C GLU A 71 -11.67 2.90 7.02
N LEU A 72 -10.90 3.95 7.31
CA LEU A 72 -9.57 3.80 7.87
C LEU A 72 -9.60 3.24 9.29
N LYS A 73 -10.60 3.60 10.12
CA LYS A 73 -10.84 2.96 11.44
C LYS A 73 -11.13 1.48 11.32
N GLU A 74 -11.90 1.05 10.33
CA GLU A 74 -12.16 -0.37 10.10
C GLU A 74 -10.91 -1.10 9.61
N ILE A 75 -10.12 -0.47 8.73
CA ILE A 75 -8.82 -0.98 8.30
C ILE A 75 -7.88 -1.14 9.49
N GLU A 76 -7.79 -0.12 10.35
CA GLU A 76 -7.01 -0.16 11.58
C GLU A 76 -7.44 -1.33 12.48
N ARG A 77 -8.74 -1.42 12.77
CA ARG A 77 -9.31 -2.48 13.59
C ARG A 77 -8.99 -3.87 13.01
N THR A 78 -9.13 -4.05 11.71
CA THR A 78 -8.87 -5.31 11.02
C THR A 78 -7.38 -5.63 11.00
N ALA A 79 -6.51 -4.67 10.74
CA ALA A 79 -5.06 -4.84 10.77
C ALA A 79 -4.58 -5.28 12.16
N ILE A 80 -5.08 -4.66 13.22
CA ILE A 80 -4.72 -4.99 14.60
C ILE A 80 -5.27 -6.36 15.02
N LEU A 81 -6.53 -6.66 14.70
CA LEU A 81 -7.19 -7.91 15.11
C LEU A 81 -6.69 -9.12 14.35
N VAL A 82 -6.48 -8.98 13.04
CA VAL A 82 -6.03 -10.07 12.16
C VAL A 82 -4.52 -10.25 12.22
N ASN A 83 -3.78 -9.15 12.36
CA ASN A 83 -2.32 -9.13 12.38
C ASN A 83 -1.82 -8.72 13.77
N ASN A 84 -2.14 -9.51 14.80
CA ASN A 84 -1.45 -9.30 16.06
C ASN A 84 0.06 -9.46 15.83
N PHE A 85 0.83 -8.84 16.68
CA PHE A 85 2.29 -8.80 16.60
C PHE A 85 2.93 -10.20 16.39
N GLU A 86 2.45 -11.21 17.09
CA GLU A 86 2.97 -12.58 16.98
C GLU A 86 2.68 -13.17 15.59
N TYR A 87 1.50 -12.93 15.05
CA TYR A 87 1.14 -13.40 13.71
C TYR A 87 2.02 -12.77 12.63
N VAL A 88 2.21 -11.45 12.68
CA VAL A 88 3.07 -10.74 11.73
C VAL A 88 4.51 -11.24 11.83
N GLN A 89 5.07 -11.35 13.04
CA GLN A 89 6.43 -11.85 13.24
C GLN A 89 6.59 -13.30 12.79
N ASN A 90 5.64 -14.17 13.13
CA ASN A 90 5.68 -15.57 12.75
C ASN A 90 5.58 -15.73 11.22
N THR A 91 4.70 -14.96 10.58
CA THR A 91 4.55 -14.96 9.12
C THR A 91 5.82 -14.44 8.45
N TYR A 92 6.36 -13.32 8.93
CA TYR A 92 7.62 -12.78 8.42
C TYR A 92 8.76 -13.79 8.55
N ASN A 93 8.96 -14.34 9.73
CA ASN A 93 10.02 -15.31 9.98
C ASN A 93 9.87 -16.58 9.14
N LEU A 94 8.63 -17.06 8.95
CA LEU A 94 8.35 -18.20 8.10
C LEU A 94 8.75 -17.92 6.66
N LEU A 95 8.28 -16.80 6.10
CA LEU A 95 8.57 -16.40 4.72
C LEU A 95 10.07 -16.13 4.53
N TYR A 96 10.68 -15.36 5.40
CA TYR A 96 12.10 -15.04 5.38
C TYR A 96 13.00 -16.29 5.42
N ASN A 97 12.68 -17.25 6.30
CA ASN A 97 13.47 -18.46 6.44
C ASN A 97 13.16 -19.54 5.39
N THR A 98 11.96 -19.54 4.83
CA THR A 98 11.50 -20.61 3.92
C THR A 98 11.72 -20.24 2.46
N TYR A 99 11.57 -18.97 2.11
CA TYR A 99 11.59 -18.50 0.73
C TYR A 99 12.87 -17.73 0.41
N ASN A 100 13.03 -16.52 0.96
CA ASN A 100 14.14 -15.66 0.61
C ASN A 100 14.51 -14.71 1.75
N LYS A 101 15.82 -14.59 2.00
CA LYS A 101 16.42 -13.68 3.00
C LYS A 101 16.33 -12.20 2.64
N GLU A 102 15.94 -11.89 1.42
CA GLU A 102 15.75 -10.53 0.94
C GLU A 102 14.31 -10.01 1.17
N LEU A 103 13.42 -10.82 1.77
CA LEU A 103 12.10 -10.36 2.17
C LEU A 103 12.23 -9.21 3.20
N THR A 104 11.62 -8.05 2.89
CA THR A 104 11.58 -6.91 3.82
C THR A 104 10.17 -6.60 4.33
N GLY A 105 9.12 -7.07 3.65
CA GLY A 105 7.74 -6.88 4.07
C GLY A 105 6.73 -7.38 3.05
N TRP A 106 5.49 -6.96 3.20
CA TRP A 106 4.44 -7.18 2.21
C TRP A 106 3.43 -6.02 2.22
N ILE A 107 2.77 -5.81 1.09
CA ILE A 107 1.75 -4.80 0.91
C ILE A 107 0.40 -5.44 0.65
N ASN A 108 -0.65 -4.93 1.29
CA ASN A 108 -2.04 -5.31 1.08
C ASN A 108 -2.85 -4.12 0.55
N PHE A 109 -3.93 -4.42 -0.16
CA PHE A 109 -4.82 -3.45 -0.79
C PHE A 109 -6.26 -3.65 -0.33
N PRO A 110 -6.65 -3.13 0.86
CA PRO A 110 -8.02 -3.21 1.33
C PRO A 110 -9.00 -2.48 0.38
N PRO A 111 -10.25 -2.90 0.28
CA PRO A 111 -10.88 -4.03 0.97
C PRO A 111 -10.61 -5.40 0.32
N THR A 112 -9.74 -5.46 -0.66
CA THR A 112 -9.41 -6.72 -1.36
C THR A 112 -8.52 -7.62 -0.50
N GLN A 113 -8.38 -8.88 -0.95
CA GLN A 113 -7.42 -9.82 -0.35
C GLN A 113 -6.08 -9.86 -1.10
N ILE A 114 -5.85 -8.91 -2.00
CA ILE A 114 -4.60 -8.84 -2.76
C ILE A 114 -3.48 -8.46 -1.80
N GLY A 115 -2.45 -9.31 -1.74
CA GLY A 115 -1.25 -9.08 -0.96
C GLY A 115 -0.01 -9.49 -1.73
N MET A 116 1.03 -8.65 -1.70
CA MET A 116 2.26 -8.86 -2.43
C MET A 116 3.47 -8.74 -1.51
N ARG A 117 4.44 -9.64 -1.68
CA ARG A 117 5.71 -9.57 -0.95
C ARG A 117 6.55 -8.43 -1.51
N ILE A 118 7.33 -7.81 -0.62
CA ILE A 118 8.31 -6.78 -0.96
C ILE A 118 9.69 -7.35 -0.63
N MET A 119 10.57 -7.34 -1.63
CA MET A 119 11.93 -7.84 -1.51
C MET A 119 12.93 -6.68 -1.42
N LYS A 120 14.17 -6.93 -0.97
CA LYS A 120 15.30 -6.01 -1.16
C LYS A 120 16.16 -6.44 -2.32
N SER A 121 16.67 -5.49 -3.11
CA SER A 121 17.55 -5.76 -4.25
C SER A 121 18.72 -4.78 -4.31
N ASP A 122 19.89 -5.26 -4.72
CA ASP A 122 21.05 -4.41 -4.99
C ASP A 122 20.91 -3.60 -6.27
N ASN A 123 20.04 -4.03 -7.20
CA ASN A 123 19.84 -3.38 -8.50
C ASN A 123 18.43 -3.64 -9.05
N ARG A 124 18.08 -2.92 -10.11
CA ARG A 124 16.76 -2.98 -10.75
C ARG A 124 16.56 -4.14 -11.71
N GLU A 125 17.62 -4.87 -12.05
CA GLU A 125 17.55 -5.95 -13.05
C GLU A 125 17.19 -7.30 -12.42
N TYR A 126 17.56 -7.50 -11.14
CA TYR A 126 17.51 -8.81 -10.49
C TYR A 126 16.13 -9.47 -10.51
N TYR A 127 15.07 -8.68 -10.23
CA TYR A 127 13.70 -9.18 -10.12
C TYR A 127 12.85 -9.01 -11.38
N LYS A 128 13.43 -8.67 -12.54
CA LYS A 128 12.67 -8.48 -13.78
C LYS A 128 12.09 -9.77 -14.35
N ASP A 129 12.73 -10.89 -14.12
CA ASP A 129 12.38 -12.19 -14.69
C ASP A 129 12.20 -13.31 -13.65
N ARG A 130 12.13 -12.95 -12.39
CA ARG A 130 11.98 -13.89 -11.28
C ARG A 130 11.06 -13.36 -10.19
N ASP A 131 10.49 -14.28 -9.41
CA ASP A 131 9.72 -13.96 -8.22
C ASP A 131 10.59 -13.95 -6.94
N GLY A 132 9.96 -13.68 -5.79
CA GLY A 132 10.64 -13.69 -4.50
C GLY A 132 11.15 -15.05 -4.02
N THR A 133 10.96 -16.12 -4.78
CA THR A 133 11.51 -17.47 -4.54
C THR A 133 12.64 -17.84 -5.51
N ASP A 134 13.10 -16.86 -6.31
CA ASP A 134 14.04 -17.03 -7.42
C ASP A 134 13.54 -17.94 -8.56
N ALA A 135 12.24 -18.22 -8.61
CA ALA A 135 11.63 -18.89 -9.73
C ALA A 135 11.36 -17.90 -10.88
N THR A 136 11.43 -18.38 -12.11
CA THR A 136 11.12 -17.56 -13.30
C THR A 136 9.72 -16.99 -13.21
N SER A 137 9.56 -15.68 -13.45
CA SER A 137 8.31 -14.94 -13.41
C SER A 137 8.19 -13.98 -14.59
N ASN A 138 7.04 -14.01 -15.27
CA ASN A 138 6.74 -13.06 -16.34
C ASN A 138 6.22 -11.70 -15.82
N ALA A 139 5.97 -11.60 -14.52
CA ALA A 139 5.47 -10.39 -13.88
C ALA A 139 6.54 -9.68 -13.04
N GLY A 140 7.74 -10.26 -12.96
CA GLY A 140 8.78 -9.78 -12.05
C GLY A 140 8.39 -9.94 -10.58
N GLN A 141 9.06 -9.19 -9.70
CA GLN A 141 8.78 -9.14 -8.27
C GLN A 141 8.89 -7.69 -7.77
N GLY A 142 7.98 -7.28 -6.90
CA GLY A 142 8.08 -5.97 -6.22
C GLY A 142 9.24 -5.94 -5.23
N TYR A 143 10.09 -4.91 -5.31
CA TYR A 143 11.27 -4.76 -4.47
C TYR A 143 11.58 -3.29 -4.16
N ILE A 144 12.31 -3.06 -3.08
CA ILE A 144 12.99 -1.81 -2.77
C ILE A 144 14.50 -1.97 -2.92
N LEU A 145 15.23 -0.90 -3.22
CA LEU A 145 16.68 -0.93 -3.28
C LEU A 145 17.26 -1.06 -1.87
N LYS A 146 18.37 -1.80 -1.70
CA LYS A 146 19.00 -2.07 -0.39
C LYS A 146 19.52 -0.83 0.32
N ASP A 147 19.79 0.24 -0.41
CA ASP A 147 20.20 1.54 0.12
C ASP A 147 19.04 2.43 0.60
N ALA A 148 17.79 1.99 0.39
CA ALA A 148 16.63 2.67 0.93
C ALA A 148 16.44 2.33 2.41
N ASP A 149 16.14 3.36 3.20
CA ASP A 149 15.75 3.24 4.59
C ASP A 149 14.24 3.50 4.72
N GLU A 150 13.46 2.43 4.57
CA GLU A 150 12.00 2.49 4.59
C GLU A 150 11.44 2.96 5.94
N GLU A 151 12.22 2.99 6.99
CA GLU A 151 11.80 3.52 8.30
C GLU A 151 12.03 5.03 8.41
N ASN A 152 13.16 5.55 7.90
CA ASN A 152 13.60 6.92 8.14
C ASN A 152 13.53 7.83 6.90
N ASP A 153 13.51 7.28 5.68
CA ASP A 153 13.35 8.10 4.48
C ASP A 153 11.93 8.69 4.39
N HIS A 154 11.79 9.94 3.94
CA HIS A 154 10.49 10.56 3.67
C HIS A 154 9.80 9.93 2.46
N VAL A 155 10.55 9.39 1.51
CA VAL A 155 10.03 8.69 0.34
C VAL A 155 10.78 7.39 0.17
N TYR A 156 10.05 6.27 0.00
CA TYR A 156 10.66 5.04 -0.48
C TYR A 156 9.87 4.46 -1.64
N THR A 157 10.56 3.78 -2.55
CA THR A 157 9.98 3.32 -3.80
C THR A 157 9.99 1.79 -3.89
N ILE A 158 8.81 1.22 -4.15
CA ILE A 158 8.66 -0.16 -4.60
C ILE A 158 8.74 -0.17 -6.12
N TYR A 159 9.75 -0.82 -6.66
CA TYR A 159 9.90 -1.07 -8.08
C TYR A 159 9.33 -2.43 -8.44
N ASN A 160 8.59 -2.51 -9.52
CA ASN A 160 8.20 -3.78 -10.14
C ASN A 160 8.46 -3.69 -11.65
N TYR A 161 9.68 -3.95 -12.03
CA TYR A 161 10.07 -4.08 -13.43
C TYR A 161 9.91 -5.52 -13.89
N SER A 162 9.48 -5.70 -15.14
CA SER A 162 9.26 -7.02 -15.72
C SER A 162 9.76 -7.09 -17.17
N ASN A 163 10.40 -8.20 -17.51
CA ASN A 163 10.73 -8.54 -18.91
C ASN A 163 9.54 -9.13 -19.67
N GLY A 164 8.42 -9.38 -18.98
CA GLY A 164 7.16 -9.86 -19.57
C GLY A 164 6.23 -8.75 -20.01
N ASP A 165 5.00 -9.12 -20.36
CA ASP A 165 3.94 -8.20 -20.78
C ASP A 165 3.18 -7.56 -19.62
N ILE A 166 3.34 -8.10 -18.39
CA ILE A 166 2.65 -7.69 -17.18
C ILE A 166 3.62 -7.45 -16.03
N THR A 167 3.16 -6.68 -15.03
CA THR A 167 3.79 -6.56 -13.72
C THR A 167 2.86 -7.05 -12.62
N GLN A 168 3.38 -7.30 -11.42
CA GLN A 168 2.55 -7.74 -10.28
C GLN A 168 1.53 -6.66 -9.86
N TYR A 169 1.81 -5.39 -10.13
CA TYR A 169 0.99 -4.24 -9.71
C TYR A 169 0.16 -3.63 -10.86
N ASP A 170 0.09 -4.26 -12.05
CA ASP A 170 -0.72 -3.75 -13.18
C ASP A 170 -2.19 -3.57 -12.82
N PHE A 171 -2.71 -4.33 -11.84
CA PHE A 171 -4.09 -4.18 -11.36
C PHE A 171 -4.37 -2.77 -10.79
N LEU A 172 -3.38 -2.04 -10.31
CA LEU A 172 -3.54 -0.65 -9.88
C LEU A 172 -4.00 0.21 -11.05
N ARG A 173 -3.33 0.11 -12.20
CA ARG A 173 -3.69 0.82 -13.43
C ARG A 173 -4.97 0.28 -14.05
N ASP A 174 -5.10 -1.05 -14.14
CA ASP A 174 -6.08 -1.72 -14.99
C ASP A 174 -7.44 -1.89 -14.31
N TYR A 175 -7.50 -1.79 -12.97
CA TYR A 175 -8.73 -1.98 -12.18
C TYR A 175 -8.96 -0.88 -11.14
N PHE A 176 -7.99 -0.58 -10.27
CA PHE A 176 -8.23 0.28 -9.10
C PHE A 176 -8.24 1.78 -9.41
N LEU A 177 -7.50 2.21 -10.44
CA LEU A 177 -7.29 3.63 -10.75
C LEU A 177 -7.80 3.98 -12.16
N THR A 178 -8.77 3.22 -12.67
CA THR A 178 -9.38 3.44 -13.99
C THR A 178 -10.36 4.61 -14.01
N SER A 179 -10.88 5.00 -12.85
CA SER A 179 -11.82 6.11 -12.68
C SER A 179 -11.74 6.66 -11.26
N GLN A 180 -12.31 7.84 -11.04
CA GLN A 180 -12.40 8.44 -9.70
C GLN A 180 -13.22 7.56 -8.75
N SER A 181 -14.28 6.92 -9.22
CA SER A 181 -15.10 6.02 -8.39
C SER A 181 -14.35 4.76 -7.98
N GLU A 182 -13.51 4.18 -8.84
CA GLU A 182 -12.69 3.03 -8.50
C GLU A 182 -11.56 3.43 -7.52
N TYR A 183 -10.95 4.59 -7.73
CA TYR A 183 -9.99 5.14 -6.78
C TYR A 183 -10.58 5.27 -5.37
N GLU A 184 -11.77 5.85 -5.22
CA GLU A 184 -12.42 6.04 -3.93
C GLU A 184 -12.67 4.72 -3.17
N GLN A 185 -12.88 3.61 -3.90
CA GLN A 185 -13.07 2.29 -3.31
C GLN A 185 -11.76 1.56 -2.97
N HIS A 186 -10.64 1.94 -3.60
CA HIS A 186 -9.37 1.22 -3.52
C HIS A 186 -8.20 2.13 -3.12
N ARG A 187 -8.48 3.26 -2.49
CA ARG A 187 -7.50 4.30 -2.20
C ARG A 187 -6.46 3.93 -1.14
N TYR A 188 -6.71 2.89 -0.33
CA TYR A 188 -5.84 2.54 0.77
C TYR A 188 -4.91 1.37 0.47
N MET A 189 -3.70 1.46 1.03
CA MET A 189 -2.69 0.40 1.03
C MET A 189 -2.13 0.24 2.44
N ILE A 190 -1.80 -0.99 2.83
CA ILE A 190 -1.12 -1.26 4.10
C ILE A 190 0.19 -1.98 3.80
N VAL A 191 1.30 -1.40 4.22
CA VAL A 191 2.62 -2.03 4.16
C VAL A 191 2.97 -2.59 5.54
N TYR A 192 3.28 -3.87 5.58
CA TYR A 192 3.68 -4.57 6.79
C TYR A 192 5.18 -4.80 6.76
N HIS A 193 5.85 -4.35 7.81
CA HIS A 193 7.24 -4.60 8.11
C HIS A 193 7.35 -5.54 9.32
N LEU A 194 8.58 -5.95 9.69
CA LEU A 194 8.77 -6.86 10.82
C LEU A 194 8.29 -6.29 12.16
N ARG A 195 8.39 -4.96 12.35
CA ARG A 195 8.15 -4.30 13.65
C ARG A 195 6.98 -3.32 13.64
N TYR A 196 6.49 -2.94 12.48
CA TYR A 196 5.45 -1.93 12.33
C TYR A 196 4.66 -2.16 11.04
N ALA A 197 3.51 -1.52 10.94
CA ALA A 197 2.74 -1.42 9.71
C ALA A 197 2.41 0.04 9.44
N GLU A 198 2.30 0.39 8.17
CA GLU A 198 1.96 1.73 7.69
C GLU A 198 0.72 1.66 6.80
N ALA A 199 -0.25 2.55 7.05
CA ALA A 199 -1.35 2.77 6.13
C ALA A 199 -1.04 3.97 5.24
N PHE A 200 -1.23 3.78 3.95
CA PHE A 200 -1.08 4.81 2.93
C PHE A 200 -2.40 5.05 2.21
N GLU A 201 -2.65 6.30 1.85
CA GLU A 201 -3.71 6.67 0.91
C GLU A 201 -3.08 7.13 -0.39
N ILE A 202 -3.56 6.60 -1.52
CA ILE A 202 -3.08 6.97 -2.86
C ILE A 202 -3.36 8.45 -3.09
N ASP A 203 -2.33 9.21 -3.43
CA ASP A 203 -2.37 10.65 -3.63
C ASP A 203 -2.20 11.08 -5.10
N GLY A 204 -1.69 10.20 -5.94
CA GLY A 204 -1.55 10.42 -7.37
C GLY A 204 -1.22 9.15 -8.15
N ALA A 205 -1.60 9.14 -9.42
CA ALA A 205 -1.31 8.03 -10.32
C ALA A 205 -1.18 8.54 -11.77
N PHE A 206 -0.12 8.17 -12.48
CA PHE A 206 0.19 8.70 -13.80
C PHE A 206 1.16 7.80 -14.58
N ASN A 207 1.26 8.02 -15.89
CA ASN A 207 2.35 7.44 -16.67
C ASN A 207 3.59 8.33 -16.55
N LEU A 208 4.76 7.76 -16.32
CA LEU A 208 6.00 8.53 -16.12
C LEU A 208 6.34 9.45 -17.29
N LYS A 209 5.97 9.10 -18.53
CA LYS A 209 6.12 9.97 -19.71
C LYS A 209 5.36 11.30 -19.62
N ASP A 210 4.28 11.35 -18.82
CA ASP A 210 3.46 12.56 -18.64
C ASP A 210 4.05 13.48 -17.55
N ALA A 211 5.05 12.98 -16.80
CA ALA A 211 5.84 13.70 -15.80
C ALA A 211 7.33 13.31 -15.89
N PRO A 212 8.03 13.64 -17.00
CA PRO A 212 9.40 13.14 -17.23
C PRO A 212 10.41 13.64 -16.20
N ASP A 213 10.12 14.74 -15.51
CA ASP A 213 10.98 15.32 -14.47
C ASP A 213 10.67 14.77 -13.08
N PHE A 214 9.73 13.83 -12.93
CA PHE A 214 9.41 13.23 -11.66
C PHE A 214 10.53 12.29 -11.19
N ASP A 215 11.12 12.61 -10.03
CA ASP A 215 12.18 11.81 -9.43
C ASP A 215 11.58 10.61 -8.68
N ILE A 216 11.60 9.43 -9.33
CA ILE A 216 11.16 8.16 -8.76
C ILE A 216 12.11 7.61 -7.70
N ASP A 217 13.32 8.17 -7.59
CA ASP A 217 14.37 7.76 -6.64
C ASP A 217 14.48 8.71 -5.45
N LYS A 218 13.58 9.70 -5.35
CA LYS A 218 13.53 10.62 -4.24
C LYS A 218 13.52 9.87 -2.91
N ARG A 219 14.33 10.32 -1.96
CA ARG A 219 14.40 9.78 -0.61
C ARG A 219 13.95 10.80 0.43
N ASN A 220 14.51 12.00 0.34
CA ASN A 220 14.29 13.05 1.32
C ASN A 220 14.14 14.39 0.61
N PHE A 221 13.54 15.36 1.28
CA PHE A 221 13.38 16.73 0.78
C PHE A 221 14.41 17.62 1.49
N GLU A 222 15.16 18.40 0.72
CA GLU A 222 16.13 19.36 1.26
C GLU A 222 15.45 20.53 1.97
N ASN A 223 14.28 20.93 1.46
CA ASN A 223 13.48 22.04 1.95
C ASN A 223 12.05 21.96 1.37
N GLU A 224 11.15 22.85 1.81
CA GLU A 224 9.76 22.89 1.36
C GLU A 224 9.62 23.12 -0.14
N LYS A 225 10.50 23.95 -0.75
CA LYS A 225 10.46 24.16 -2.20
C LYS A 225 10.78 22.89 -2.98
N ASP A 226 11.77 22.12 -2.55
CA ASP A 226 12.13 20.83 -3.17
C ASP A 226 10.97 19.83 -3.07
N PHE A 227 10.24 19.84 -1.96
CA PHE A 227 9.01 19.09 -1.82
C PHE A 227 7.92 19.60 -2.77
N GLU A 228 7.64 20.89 -2.82
CA GLU A 228 6.61 21.49 -3.68
C GLU A 228 6.86 21.19 -5.16
N ASP A 229 8.11 21.28 -5.62
CA ASP A 229 8.51 20.96 -6.98
C ASP A 229 8.24 19.48 -7.31
N TRP A 230 8.63 18.56 -6.42
CA TRP A 230 8.37 17.12 -6.57
C TRP A 230 6.87 16.81 -6.50
N TYR A 231 6.16 17.37 -5.51
CA TYR A 231 4.73 17.18 -5.28
C TYR A 231 3.89 17.67 -6.46
N SER A 232 4.15 18.91 -6.93
CA SER A 232 3.41 19.50 -8.05
C SER A 232 3.62 18.73 -9.36
N THR A 233 4.80 18.15 -9.58
CA THR A 233 5.11 17.37 -10.77
C THR A 233 4.15 16.21 -10.93
N TYR A 234 3.96 15.36 -9.90
CA TYR A 234 3.04 14.24 -10.02
C TYR A 234 1.57 14.65 -9.90
N LYS A 235 1.23 15.64 -9.08
CA LYS A 235 -0.16 16.10 -8.96
C LYS A 235 -0.70 16.65 -10.29
N ASN A 236 0.12 17.36 -11.05
CA ASN A 236 -0.26 17.90 -12.37
C ASN A 236 -0.43 16.81 -13.44
N ALA A 237 0.29 15.69 -13.31
CA ALA A 237 0.22 14.56 -14.24
C ALA A 237 -0.82 13.49 -13.82
N SER A 238 -1.31 13.57 -12.60
CA SER A 238 -2.20 12.54 -12.03
C SER A 238 -3.52 12.43 -12.76
N THR A 239 -3.92 11.19 -13.03
CA THR A 239 -5.22 10.84 -13.65
C THR A 239 -6.35 10.68 -12.64
N ILE A 240 -6.03 10.69 -11.35
CA ILE A 240 -6.99 10.65 -10.24
C ILE A 240 -6.91 11.95 -9.45
N HIS A 241 -8.00 12.28 -8.75
CA HIS A 241 -8.05 13.43 -7.88
C HIS A 241 -8.07 12.98 -6.41
N SER A 242 -7.09 13.47 -5.64
CA SER A 242 -7.01 13.30 -4.19
C SER A 242 -7.01 14.68 -3.53
N ASP A 243 -7.83 14.81 -2.48
CA ASP A 243 -7.94 16.04 -1.66
C ASP A 243 -6.90 16.09 -0.53
N LEU A 244 -5.97 15.14 -0.49
CA LEU A 244 -4.91 15.10 0.52
C LEU A 244 -4.06 16.37 0.45
N LYS A 245 -3.88 17.01 1.60
CA LYS A 245 -2.93 18.11 1.77
C LYS A 245 -1.64 17.55 2.35
N SER A 246 -0.55 17.75 1.67
CA SER A 246 0.75 17.21 2.06
C SER A 246 1.79 18.31 2.24
N THR A 247 2.80 18.02 3.04
CA THR A 247 3.96 18.88 3.33
C THR A 247 5.25 18.07 3.20
N SER A 248 6.39 18.72 3.22
CA SER A 248 7.71 18.08 3.21
C SER A 248 7.95 17.10 4.39
N ARG A 249 7.12 17.16 5.43
CA ARG A 249 7.21 16.29 6.61
C ARG A 249 6.46 14.98 6.45
N ASN A 250 5.56 14.87 5.47
CA ASN A 250 4.84 13.63 5.25
C ASN A 250 5.75 12.57 4.65
N LYS A 251 5.40 11.32 4.91
CA LYS A 251 6.05 10.16 4.31
C LYS A 251 5.27 9.66 3.13
N PHE A 252 5.97 9.25 2.08
CA PHE A 252 5.38 8.80 0.83
C PHE A 252 5.90 7.42 0.44
N LEU A 253 5.02 6.65 -0.15
CA LEU A 253 5.32 5.43 -0.88
C LEU A 253 5.13 5.68 -2.37
N VAL A 254 6.13 5.37 -3.16
CA VAL A 254 6.04 5.36 -4.63
C VAL A 254 6.05 3.92 -5.11
N ILE A 255 5.12 3.55 -6.00
CA ILE A 255 5.13 2.26 -6.70
C ILE A 255 5.37 2.54 -8.18
N VAL A 256 6.42 1.94 -8.74
CA VAL A 256 6.78 2.09 -10.16
C VAL A 256 6.62 0.72 -10.83
N CYS A 257 5.68 0.64 -11.78
CA CYS A 257 5.42 -0.55 -12.58
C CYS A 257 5.92 -0.32 -13.99
N SER A 258 6.79 -1.19 -14.50
CA SER A 258 7.26 -1.13 -15.88
C SER A 258 7.41 -2.53 -16.44
N ASN A 259 6.73 -2.80 -17.54
CA ASN A 259 6.85 -4.03 -18.30
C ASN A 259 7.76 -3.82 -19.53
N LYS A 260 7.90 -4.83 -20.38
CA LYS A 260 8.76 -4.76 -21.58
C LYS A 260 8.41 -3.65 -22.57
N THR A 261 7.25 -3.00 -22.45
CA THR A 261 6.85 -1.89 -23.33
C THR A 261 7.50 -0.56 -22.94
N ASP A 262 8.23 -0.54 -21.82
CA ASP A 262 8.98 0.60 -21.30
C ASP A 262 8.16 1.88 -21.12
N ASN A 263 6.91 1.74 -20.66
CA ASN A 263 6.05 2.84 -20.29
C ASN A 263 5.68 2.73 -18.81
N PRO A 264 6.54 3.22 -17.89
CA PRO A 264 6.33 3.08 -16.47
C PRO A 264 5.05 3.79 -16.02
N TYR A 265 4.23 3.07 -15.22
CA TYR A 265 3.11 3.62 -14.49
C TYR A 265 3.52 3.84 -13.04
N VAL A 266 3.21 5.01 -12.52
CA VAL A 266 3.63 5.44 -11.18
C VAL A 266 2.41 5.70 -10.31
N VAL A 267 2.41 5.18 -9.11
CA VAL A 267 1.44 5.49 -8.06
C VAL A 267 2.20 6.11 -6.89
N VAL A 268 1.74 7.26 -6.43
CA VAL A 268 2.25 7.95 -5.24
C VAL A 268 1.18 7.88 -4.15
N ALA A 269 1.57 7.45 -2.96
CA ALA A 269 0.68 7.39 -1.82
C ALA A 269 1.31 8.06 -0.61
N ARG A 270 0.48 8.77 0.17
CA ARG A 270 0.90 9.44 1.40
C ARG A 270 0.57 8.57 2.61
N ARG A 271 1.52 8.44 3.56
CA ARG A 271 1.25 7.77 4.83
C ARG A 271 0.19 8.52 5.64
N ILE A 272 -0.80 7.77 6.10
CA ILE A 272 -1.89 8.27 6.94
C ILE A 272 -1.61 7.98 8.40
N THR A 273 -1.15 6.76 8.71
CA THR A 273 -0.84 6.34 10.08
C THR A 273 0.23 5.24 10.08
N GLU A 274 0.80 5.03 11.26
CA GLU A 274 1.74 3.95 11.54
C GLU A 274 1.33 3.25 12.83
N TRP A 275 1.44 1.94 12.86
CA TRP A 275 1.21 1.10 14.03
C TRP A 275 2.50 0.40 14.42
N ARG A 276 3.06 0.74 15.59
CA ARG A 276 4.21 0.04 16.17
C ARG A 276 3.73 -1.19 16.93
N PHE A 277 4.19 -2.38 16.58
CA PHE A 277 3.75 -3.61 17.24
C PHE A 277 4.18 -3.72 18.70
N GLU A 278 5.20 -2.98 19.12
CA GLU A 278 5.63 -2.89 20.51
C GLU A 278 4.57 -2.27 21.42
N ASP A 279 3.82 -1.29 20.90
CA ASP A 279 2.75 -0.59 21.63
C ASP A 279 1.56 -1.51 21.96
N TYR A 280 1.43 -2.63 21.27
CA TYR A 280 0.34 -3.60 21.47
C TYR A 280 0.71 -4.76 22.39
N LYS A 281 1.98 -4.94 22.73
CA LYS A 281 2.41 -5.96 23.71
C LYS A 281 1.98 -5.63 25.14
N GLU A 282 1.92 -4.35 25.48
CA GLU A 282 1.61 -3.89 26.83
C GLU A 282 0.11 -3.88 27.15
N LYS A 283 -0.77 -4.08 26.15
CA LYS A 283 -2.23 -4.06 26.31
C LYS A 283 -2.86 -5.44 26.58
N LYS A 284 -2.03 -6.48 26.67
CA LYS A 284 -2.44 -7.84 27.08
C LYS A 284 -2.07 -8.10 28.54
#